data_85674150a33bc6b910cdb9a43850ed73
#
_entry.id   85674150a33bc6b910cdb9a43850ed73
#
_cell.length_a   1.000
_cell.length_b   1.000
_cell.length_c   1.000
_cell.angle_alpha   90.00
_cell.angle_beta   90.00
_cell.angle_gamma   90.00
#
_symmetry.space_group_name_H-M   'P 1'
#
loop_
_entity.id
_entity.type
_entity.pdbx_description
1 polymer ?
#
loop_
_entity_poly.entity_id
_entity_poly.type
_entity_poly.pdbx_seq_one_letter_code
_entity_poly.pdbx_strand_id
1 'polypeptide(L)'
;MRNIQLKSFSVNQLIFLLMAILSLLWHSNPVMAHAALVKSDPPRRATLSTPPKQIQLWFNEKIEGAYASVVLLDSNKKSLTENNPEVVADDPKSVVLNVPEIGTGKYTIQYRVMSVDGHVIESSFDFNIKNKMQ
;
A
#
# COMPACT_ATOMS: atom_id res chain seq x y z
N MET A 1 -63.68 -0.38 -9.09
CA MET A 1 -62.81 -0.84 -7.99
C MET A 1 -62.09 -2.09 -8.43
N ARG A 2 -60.75 -2.05 -8.60
CA ARG A 2 -59.97 -3.24 -8.94
C ARG A 2 -59.68 -3.99 -7.65
N ASN A 3 -60.24 -5.18 -7.52
CA ASN A 3 -59.89 -6.11 -6.44
C ASN A 3 -58.45 -6.62 -6.69
N ILE A 4 -57.49 -6.15 -5.89
CA ILE A 4 -56.15 -6.69 -5.86
C ILE A 4 -56.22 -8.04 -5.14
N GLN A 5 -56.24 -9.14 -5.89
CA GLN A 5 -56.12 -10.47 -5.35
C GLN A 5 -54.66 -10.68 -4.91
N LEU A 6 -54.43 -10.56 -3.61
CA LEU A 6 -53.17 -10.95 -3.03
C LEU A 6 -53.00 -12.48 -3.11
N LYS A 7 -52.23 -12.97 -4.06
CA LYS A 7 -51.86 -14.39 -4.12
C LYS A 7 -51.15 -14.79 -2.82
N SER A 8 -51.74 -15.68 -2.06
CA SER A 8 -51.09 -16.27 -0.90
C SER A 8 -49.93 -17.12 -1.38
N PHE A 9 -48.73 -16.82 -0.93
CA PHE A 9 -47.57 -17.65 -1.18
C PHE A 9 -47.69 -18.96 -0.37
N SER A 10 -47.41 -20.07 -1.02
CA SER A 10 -47.35 -21.37 -0.32
C SER A 10 -46.13 -21.36 0.61
N VAL A 11 -46.22 -22.14 1.69
CA VAL A 11 -45.13 -22.29 2.67
C VAL A 11 -43.82 -22.69 1.98
N ASN A 12 -43.88 -23.55 0.96
CA ASN A 12 -42.71 -23.96 0.19
C ASN A 12 -42.07 -22.80 -0.59
N GLN A 13 -42.86 -21.86 -1.13
CA GLN A 13 -42.36 -20.67 -1.82
C GLN A 13 -41.71 -19.71 -0.85
N LEU A 14 -42.23 -19.56 0.36
CA LEU A 14 -41.61 -18.77 1.42
C LEU A 14 -40.28 -19.38 1.87
N ILE A 15 -40.16 -20.69 2.01
CA ILE A 15 -38.91 -21.39 2.36
C ILE A 15 -37.88 -21.22 1.26
N PHE A 16 -38.27 -21.35 -0.04
CA PHE A 16 -37.35 -21.10 -1.15
C PHE A 16 -36.85 -19.66 -1.19
N LEU A 17 -37.72 -18.68 -0.94
CA LEU A 17 -37.34 -17.28 -0.88
C LEU A 17 -36.38 -17.00 0.27
N LEU A 18 -36.62 -17.59 1.44
CA LEU A 18 -35.76 -17.46 2.62
C LEU A 18 -34.38 -18.09 2.38
N MET A 19 -34.33 -19.26 1.76
CA MET A 19 -33.07 -19.92 1.39
C MET A 19 -32.28 -19.10 0.34
N ALA A 20 -32.96 -18.51 -0.64
CA ALA A 20 -32.34 -17.63 -1.64
C ALA A 20 -31.76 -16.36 -1.00
N ILE A 21 -32.45 -15.76 -0.03
CA ILE A 21 -31.94 -14.59 0.71
C ILE A 21 -30.76 -14.99 1.59
N LEU A 22 -30.81 -16.14 2.25
CA LEU A 22 -29.74 -16.65 3.10
C LEU A 22 -28.49 -16.98 2.29
N SER A 23 -28.62 -17.50 1.06
CA SER A 23 -27.50 -17.76 0.15
C SER A 23 -26.83 -16.50 -0.35
N LEU A 24 -27.58 -15.41 -0.55
CA LEU A 24 -27.05 -14.08 -0.91
C LEU A 24 -26.23 -13.43 0.22
N LEU A 25 -26.57 -13.70 1.46
CA LEU A 25 -25.84 -13.19 2.63
C LEU A 25 -24.52 -13.93 2.89
N TRP A 26 -24.32 -15.11 2.32
CA TRP A 26 -23.08 -15.87 2.46
C TRP A 26 -22.01 -15.54 1.42
N HIS A 27 -22.29 -14.65 0.49
CA HIS A 27 -21.28 -14.11 -0.43
C HIS A 27 -20.55 -12.92 0.22
N SER A 28 -19.88 -13.14 1.36
CA SER A 28 -18.87 -12.23 1.84
C SER A 28 -17.65 -12.40 0.94
N ASN A 29 -17.53 -11.55 -0.09
CA ASN A 29 -16.26 -11.36 -0.75
C ASN A 29 -15.27 -10.90 0.31
N PRO A 30 -14.17 -11.61 0.57
CA PRO A 30 -13.11 -11.06 1.39
C PRO A 30 -12.62 -9.80 0.66
N VAL A 31 -12.90 -8.62 1.23
CA VAL A 31 -12.22 -7.39 0.82
C VAL A 31 -10.77 -7.62 1.20
N MET A 32 -9.99 -8.09 0.25
CA MET A 32 -8.54 -8.17 0.39
C MET A 32 -8.03 -6.74 0.50
N ALA A 33 -7.94 -6.24 1.71
CA ALA A 33 -7.22 -5.01 2.01
C ALA A 33 -5.73 -5.33 1.80
N HIS A 34 -5.25 -5.17 0.57
CA HIS A 34 -3.84 -5.27 0.29
C HIS A 34 -3.17 -4.08 0.94
N ALA A 35 -2.12 -4.32 1.71
CA ALA A 35 -1.25 -3.27 2.16
C ALA A 35 -0.80 -2.45 0.93
N ALA A 36 -0.95 -1.13 0.99
CA ALA A 36 -0.63 -0.24 -0.12
C ALA A 36 0.20 0.94 0.36
N LEU A 37 1.15 1.37 -0.45
CA LEU A 37 1.89 2.61 -0.20
C LEU A 37 0.94 3.80 -0.43
N VAL A 38 0.66 4.56 0.62
CA VAL A 38 -0.25 5.73 0.58
C VAL A 38 0.49 7.05 0.45
N LYS A 39 1.73 7.13 0.95
CA LYS A 39 2.56 8.33 0.88
C LYS A 39 4.03 7.95 0.86
N SER A 40 4.86 8.77 0.22
CA SER A 40 6.32 8.65 0.25
C SER A 40 6.99 10.02 0.36
N ASP A 41 8.13 10.04 1.00
CA ASP A 41 9.07 11.16 0.99
C ASP A 41 10.47 10.59 0.68
N PRO A 42 11.07 10.90 -0.47
CA PRO A 42 10.59 11.77 -1.55
C PRO A 42 9.30 11.28 -2.23
N PRO A 43 8.46 12.20 -2.72
CA PRO A 43 7.27 11.82 -3.48
C PRO A 43 7.62 11.10 -4.79
N ARG A 44 6.74 10.22 -5.25
CA ARG A 44 6.90 9.55 -6.54
C ARG A 44 7.04 10.56 -7.67
N ARG A 45 8.02 10.35 -8.56
CA ARG A 45 8.32 11.20 -9.72
C ARG A 45 8.67 12.64 -9.39
N ALA A 46 8.98 12.94 -8.13
CA ALA A 46 9.38 14.27 -7.71
C ALA A 46 10.70 14.68 -8.36
N THR A 47 10.87 15.99 -8.52
CA THR A 47 12.17 16.60 -8.82
C THR A 47 12.53 17.49 -7.65
N LEU A 48 13.58 17.10 -6.93
CA LEU A 48 14.06 17.79 -5.74
C LEU A 48 15.18 18.76 -6.13
N SER A 49 15.28 19.86 -5.41
CA SER A 49 16.42 20.80 -5.50
C SER A 49 17.49 20.52 -4.46
N THR A 50 17.21 19.67 -3.48
CA THR A 50 18.09 19.30 -2.39
C THR A 50 18.00 17.79 -2.17
N PRO A 51 19.14 17.09 -1.99
CA PRO A 51 19.13 15.67 -1.68
C PRO A 51 18.39 15.37 -0.38
N PRO A 52 17.58 14.32 -0.33
CA PRO A 52 16.93 13.88 0.91
C PRO A 52 17.95 13.23 1.83
N LYS A 53 17.81 13.43 3.14
CA LYS A 53 18.63 12.76 4.16
C LYS A 53 18.08 11.39 4.55
N GLN A 54 16.78 11.19 4.29
CA GLN A 54 16.07 9.96 4.58
C GLN A 54 14.98 9.71 3.54
N ILE A 55 14.59 8.46 3.41
CA ILE A 55 13.40 8.02 2.69
C ILE A 55 12.40 7.60 3.73
N GLN A 56 11.15 8.06 3.63
CA GLN A 56 10.06 7.58 4.48
C GLN A 56 8.88 7.12 3.63
N LEU A 57 8.35 5.95 3.94
CA LEU A 57 7.25 5.32 3.23
C LEU A 57 6.12 5.06 4.20
N TRP A 58 4.89 5.48 3.86
CA TRP A 58 3.69 5.25 4.67
C TRP A 58 2.74 4.30 3.95
N PHE A 59 2.24 3.35 4.70
CA PHE A 59 1.33 2.31 4.23
C PHE A 59 -0.05 2.45 4.90
N ASN A 60 -1.07 1.85 4.31
CA ASN A 60 -2.41 1.82 4.89
C ASN A 60 -2.51 0.86 6.09
N GLU A 61 -1.53 -0.05 6.26
CA GLU A 61 -1.48 -1.06 7.32
C GLU A 61 -0.17 -1.02 8.08
N LYS A 62 -0.16 -1.62 9.29
CA LYS A 62 1.06 -1.77 10.09
C LYS A 62 2.04 -2.71 9.41
N ILE A 63 3.32 -2.35 9.45
CA ILE A 63 4.41 -3.09 8.80
C ILE A 63 5.17 -3.92 9.82
N GLU A 64 5.49 -5.16 9.43
CA GLU A 64 6.36 -6.06 10.16
C GLU A 64 7.82 -5.71 9.86
N GLY A 65 8.48 -5.03 10.80
CA GLY A 65 9.81 -4.45 10.57
C GLY A 65 10.89 -5.47 10.22
N ALA A 66 10.79 -6.69 10.77
CA ALA A 66 11.76 -7.77 10.50
C ALA A 66 11.80 -8.18 9.01
N TYR A 67 10.75 -7.89 8.26
CA TYR A 67 10.62 -8.23 6.83
C TYR A 67 10.60 -7.01 5.92
N ALA A 68 10.85 -5.82 6.46
CA ALA A 68 10.91 -4.60 5.66
C ALA A 68 12.28 -4.49 4.97
N SER A 69 12.24 -4.19 3.69
CA SER A 69 13.41 -3.85 2.87
C SER A 69 13.10 -2.59 2.07
N VAL A 70 13.98 -1.61 2.14
CA VAL A 70 13.96 -0.41 1.30
C VAL A 70 15.36 -0.16 0.80
N VAL A 71 15.51 0.04 -0.50
CA VAL A 71 16.81 0.23 -1.16
C VAL A 71 16.74 1.46 -2.06
N LEU A 72 17.74 2.29 -1.99
CA LEU A 72 17.96 3.39 -2.93
C LEU A 72 18.94 2.94 -4.01
N LEU A 73 18.52 3.02 -5.27
CA LEU A 73 19.33 2.69 -6.43
C LEU A 73 19.69 3.94 -7.22
N ASP A 74 20.91 3.99 -7.76
CA ASP A 74 21.34 5.00 -8.72
C ASP A 74 20.78 4.73 -10.13
N SER A 75 21.15 5.56 -11.10
CA SER A 75 20.78 5.40 -12.52
C SER A 75 21.29 4.11 -13.15
N ASN A 76 22.36 3.51 -12.61
CA ASN A 76 22.95 2.24 -13.05
C ASN A 76 22.36 1.03 -12.31
N LYS A 77 21.32 1.24 -11.51
CA LYS A 77 20.71 0.23 -10.65
C LYS A 77 21.63 -0.34 -9.56
N LYS A 78 22.67 0.40 -9.20
CA LYS A 78 23.53 0.07 -8.09
C LYS A 78 22.90 0.54 -6.77
N SER A 79 22.89 -0.33 -5.76
CA SER A 79 22.44 0.04 -4.41
C SER A 79 23.39 1.06 -3.77
N LEU A 80 22.80 2.11 -3.22
CA LEU A 80 23.50 3.17 -2.48
C LEU A 80 23.28 3.06 -0.97
N THR A 81 22.39 2.18 -0.52
CA THR A 81 22.06 1.98 0.89
C THR A 81 22.48 0.60 1.36
N GLU A 82 23.13 0.57 2.52
CA GLU A 82 23.59 -0.68 3.17
C GLU A 82 22.81 -0.98 4.45
N ASN A 83 22.09 0.03 4.98
CA ASN A 83 21.32 -0.08 6.21
C ASN A 83 19.94 -0.66 5.93
N ASN A 84 19.38 -1.35 6.93
CA ASN A 84 17.98 -1.77 6.90
C ASN A 84 17.06 -0.60 7.27
N PRO A 85 15.85 -0.54 6.71
CA PRO A 85 14.85 0.42 7.15
C PRO A 85 14.34 0.08 8.56
N GLU A 86 13.88 1.09 9.27
CA GLU A 86 13.29 0.95 10.59
C GLU A 86 11.81 1.32 10.53
N VAL A 87 10.96 0.57 11.26
CA VAL A 87 9.57 0.97 11.49
C VAL A 87 9.56 2.10 12.51
N VAL A 88 8.84 3.17 12.21
CA VAL A 88 8.74 4.32 13.11
C VAL A 88 7.93 3.94 14.35
N ALA A 89 8.51 4.10 15.54
CA ALA A 89 7.90 3.62 16.79
C ALA A 89 6.52 4.21 17.05
N ASP A 90 6.33 5.51 16.79
CA ASP A 90 5.06 6.23 16.98
C ASP A 90 4.10 6.12 15.79
N ASP A 91 4.57 5.56 14.67
CA ASP A 91 3.77 5.35 13.47
C ASP A 91 4.11 4.01 12.80
N PRO A 92 3.59 2.89 13.33
CA PRO A 92 3.92 1.55 12.85
C PRO A 92 3.44 1.26 11.42
N LYS A 93 2.77 2.20 10.76
CA LYS A 93 2.42 2.16 9.35
C LYS A 93 3.49 2.80 8.46
N SER A 94 4.57 3.32 9.03
CA SER A 94 5.66 3.92 8.26
C SER A 94 7.00 3.26 8.53
N VAL A 95 7.84 3.25 7.50
CA VAL A 95 9.23 2.83 7.56
C VAL A 95 10.13 3.98 7.11
N VAL A 96 11.29 4.10 7.73
CA VAL A 96 12.28 5.12 7.44
C VAL A 96 13.62 4.47 7.14
N LEU A 97 14.34 5.01 6.15
CA LEU A 97 15.69 4.62 5.76
C LEU A 97 16.58 5.84 5.65
N ASN A 98 17.69 5.87 6.36
CA ASN A 98 18.68 6.92 6.19
C ASN A 98 19.40 6.78 4.85
N VAL A 99 19.61 7.89 4.17
CA VAL A 99 20.23 7.97 2.86
C VAL A 99 21.63 8.58 3.00
N PRO A 100 22.66 8.01 2.34
CA PRO A 100 23.97 8.65 2.27
C PRO A 100 23.91 9.95 1.49
N GLU A 101 24.98 10.73 1.52
CA GLU A 101 25.10 11.90 0.66
C GLU A 101 25.05 11.49 -0.81
N ILE A 102 24.09 12.05 -1.55
CA ILE A 102 23.86 11.79 -2.98
C ILE A 102 23.82 13.09 -3.75
N GLY A 103 24.27 13.06 -5.00
CA GLY A 103 24.32 14.22 -5.88
C GLY A 103 23.06 14.37 -6.74
N THR A 104 23.19 15.21 -7.77
CA THR A 104 22.16 15.32 -8.83
C THR A 104 22.09 14.05 -9.65
N GLY A 105 20.89 13.68 -10.07
CA GLY A 105 20.67 12.48 -10.85
C GLY A 105 19.28 11.91 -10.70
N LYS A 106 19.06 10.77 -11.38
CA LYS A 106 17.85 9.97 -11.28
C LYS A 106 18.09 8.82 -10.31
N TYR A 107 17.16 8.62 -9.39
CA TYR A 107 17.20 7.58 -8.37
C TYR A 107 15.92 6.77 -8.37
N THR A 108 16.04 5.50 -7.98
CA THR A 108 14.90 4.59 -7.82
C THR A 108 14.84 4.13 -6.36
N ILE A 109 13.70 4.28 -5.73
CA ILE A 109 13.39 3.66 -4.44
C ILE A 109 12.70 2.34 -4.74
N GLN A 110 13.31 1.23 -4.31
CA GLN A 110 12.72 -0.10 -4.36
C GLN A 110 12.39 -0.53 -2.94
N TYR A 111 11.21 -1.09 -2.73
CA TYR A 111 10.79 -1.56 -1.41
C TYR A 111 10.06 -2.89 -1.48
N ARG A 112 10.24 -3.68 -0.44
CA ARG A 112 9.49 -4.89 -0.15
C ARG A 112 9.14 -4.88 1.33
N VAL A 113 7.87 -4.89 1.65
CA VAL A 113 7.37 -4.88 3.02
C VAL A 113 6.31 -5.96 3.21
N MET A 114 6.16 -6.41 4.45
CA MET A 114 5.08 -7.30 4.86
C MET A 114 4.22 -6.60 5.90
N SER A 115 2.93 -6.62 5.75
CA SER A 115 2.00 -6.15 6.78
C SER A 115 1.85 -7.20 7.88
N VAL A 116 1.41 -6.77 9.05
CA VAL A 116 1.24 -7.65 10.23
C VAL A 116 0.26 -8.80 9.96
N ASP A 117 -0.65 -8.66 8.99
CA ASP A 117 -1.55 -9.71 8.54
C ASP A 117 -0.92 -10.70 7.51
N GLY A 118 0.37 -10.52 7.19
CA GLY A 118 1.15 -11.42 6.33
C GLY A 118 1.16 -11.10 4.84
N HIS A 119 0.52 -10.00 4.39
CA HIS A 119 0.55 -9.60 2.99
C HIS A 119 1.87 -8.92 2.61
N VAL A 120 2.49 -9.38 1.53
CA VAL A 120 3.73 -8.83 0.99
C VAL A 120 3.43 -7.86 -0.14
N ILE A 121 4.05 -6.67 -0.08
CA ILE A 121 4.06 -5.68 -1.17
C ILE A 121 5.47 -5.47 -1.62
N GLU A 122 5.68 -5.51 -2.92
CA GLU A 122 6.93 -5.17 -3.57
C GLU A 122 6.66 -4.22 -4.72
N SER A 123 7.37 -3.09 -4.75
CA SER A 123 7.26 -2.11 -5.81
C SER A 123 8.45 -1.17 -5.84
N SER A 124 8.49 -0.31 -6.85
CA SER A 124 9.52 0.73 -6.97
C SER A 124 8.96 1.99 -7.61
N PHE A 125 9.63 3.10 -7.37
CA PHE A 125 9.35 4.37 -8.04
C PHE A 125 10.60 5.25 -8.11
N ASP A 126 10.58 6.19 -9.04
CA ASP A 126 11.71 7.07 -9.30
C ASP A 126 11.47 8.47 -8.73
N PHE A 127 12.57 9.17 -8.44
CA PHE A 127 12.63 10.62 -8.25
C PHE A 127 13.93 11.17 -8.85
N ASN A 128 14.00 12.47 -9.02
CA ASN A 128 15.17 13.15 -9.57
C ASN A 128 15.68 14.22 -8.59
N ILE A 129 16.99 14.45 -8.61
CA ILE A 129 17.62 15.59 -7.95
C ILE A 129 18.26 16.45 -9.05
N LYS A 130 17.90 17.73 -9.08
CA LYS A 130 18.46 18.70 -10.02
C LYS A 130 18.98 19.89 -9.24
N ASN A 131 20.11 20.47 -9.68
CA ASN A 131 20.56 21.74 -9.13
C ASN A 131 19.48 22.80 -9.40
N LYS A 132 19.24 23.68 -8.42
CA LYS A 132 18.55 24.94 -8.71
C LYS A 132 19.36 25.64 -9.81
N MET A 133 18.76 25.85 -10.97
CA MET A 133 19.32 26.82 -11.90
C MET A 133 19.26 28.18 -11.20
N GLN A 134 20.43 28.77 -10.99
CA GLN A 134 20.56 30.16 -10.54
C GLN A 134 20.07 31.09 -11.66
#